data_e5021bb195082756f644d79759df1f03
#
_entry.id   e5021bb195082756f644d79759df1f03
#
_cell.length_a   1.000
_cell.length_b   1.000
_cell.length_c   1.000
_cell.angle_alpha   90.00
_cell.angle_beta   90.00
_cell.angle_gamma   90.00
#
_symmetry.space_group_name_H-M   'P 1'
#
loop_
_entity.id
_entity.type
_entity.pdbx_description
1 polymer ?
#
loop_
_entity_poly.entity_id
_entity_poly.type
_entity_poly.pdbx_seq_one_letter_code
_entity_poly.pdbx_strand_id
1 'polypeptide(L)'
;MDECPTQQKVLSLPYFKQTTMAETRKMTRTPKTSKAKPVDEYGHLQPQAPELEEAVLGALMIEKDAYSLVSEILRPESFYERRHQLIYSAITSLALRQQPVDILTVAEQLRSTGELEDAGGPFYITQLSGKVASSAHIEYHARIIAQKFLARELITFTSNIQTCLLYTSPSPRDT
;
A
#
# COMPACT_ATOMS: atom_id res chain seq x y z
N MET A 1 -33.05 -69.23 9.88
CA MET A 1 -34.06 -69.15 8.83
C MET A 1 -34.02 -67.72 8.37
N ASP A 2 -33.47 -67.38 7.41
CA ASP A 2 -33.09 -67.58 6.03
C ASP A 2 -32.66 -66.21 5.50
N GLU A 3 -31.48 -66.11 5.12
CA GLU A 3 -30.86 -66.14 3.80
C GLU A 3 -30.82 -64.77 3.10
N CYS A 4 -29.60 -64.36 2.91
CA CYS A 4 -29.09 -63.45 1.86
C CYS A 4 -29.44 -64.05 0.46
N PRO A 5 -29.52 -63.30 -0.65
CA PRO A 5 -28.27 -63.02 -1.33
C PRO A 5 -28.22 -61.68 -2.16
N THR A 6 -27.03 -61.15 -2.21
CA THR A 6 -26.22 -60.80 -3.41
C THR A 6 -26.90 -60.45 -4.71
N GLN A 7 -26.60 -59.27 -5.27
CA GLN A 7 -26.12 -59.20 -6.67
C GLN A 7 -25.44 -57.85 -6.96
N GLN A 8 -24.19 -57.97 -7.24
CA GLN A 8 -23.37 -57.00 -7.95
C GLN A 8 -23.92 -56.72 -9.33
N LYS A 9 -24.03 -55.48 -9.69
CA LYS A 9 -24.12 -55.09 -11.09
C LYS A 9 -23.01 -54.08 -11.39
N VAL A 10 -21.94 -54.64 -11.93
CA VAL A 10 -20.86 -53.92 -12.60
C VAL A 10 -21.43 -53.34 -13.87
N LEU A 11 -21.51 -52.00 -13.98
CA LEU A 11 -21.77 -51.34 -15.24
C LEU A 11 -20.49 -50.68 -15.71
N SER A 12 -19.95 -51.31 -16.75
CA SER A 12 -18.83 -50.92 -17.56
C SER A 12 -18.95 -49.49 -18.08
N LEU A 13 -17.94 -48.68 -17.79
CA LEU A 13 -17.70 -47.37 -18.41
C LEU A 13 -17.26 -47.55 -19.89
N PRO A 14 -17.80 -46.80 -20.82
CA PRO A 14 -17.24 -46.72 -22.15
C PRO A 14 -16.02 -45.82 -22.17
N TYR A 15 -14.95 -46.38 -22.64
CA TYR A 15 -13.70 -45.80 -23.11
C TYR A 15 -13.92 -44.52 -23.94
N PHE A 16 -13.56 -43.35 -23.40
CA PHE A 16 -13.58 -42.12 -24.14
C PHE A 16 -12.17 -41.83 -24.71
N LYS A 17 -12.11 -41.86 -26.04
CA LYS A 17 -10.93 -41.65 -26.86
C LYS A 17 -10.18 -40.37 -26.48
N GLN A 18 -8.90 -40.51 -26.26
CA GLN A 18 -7.92 -39.43 -26.31
C GLN A 18 -7.96 -38.78 -27.67
N THR A 19 -8.34 -37.51 -27.70
CA THR A 19 -8.03 -36.64 -28.83
C THR A 19 -7.04 -35.61 -28.33
N THR A 20 -5.82 -35.82 -28.70
CA THR A 20 -4.70 -34.87 -28.61
C THR A 20 -5.00 -33.66 -29.50
N MET A 21 -5.21 -32.51 -28.90
CA MET A 21 -4.97 -31.23 -29.56
C MET A 21 -4.22 -30.36 -28.58
N ALA A 22 -2.91 -30.35 -28.79
CA ALA A 22 -2.01 -29.35 -28.23
C ALA A 22 -2.33 -27.99 -28.87
N GLU A 23 -3.15 -27.20 -28.19
CA GLU A 23 -3.30 -25.80 -28.53
C GLU A 23 -2.45 -25.00 -27.58
N THR A 24 -1.28 -24.66 -28.10
CA THR A 24 -0.30 -23.78 -27.46
C THR A 24 -0.89 -22.37 -27.41
N ARG A 25 -1.66 -22.10 -26.37
CA ARG A 25 -2.10 -20.74 -26.04
C ARG A 25 -0.86 -19.97 -25.60
N LYS A 26 -0.24 -19.25 -26.53
CA LYS A 26 0.72 -18.20 -26.24
C LYS A 26 0.04 -17.22 -25.28
N MET A 27 0.33 -17.35 -23.98
CA MET A 27 0.07 -16.30 -23.01
C MET A 27 0.95 -15.12 -23.43
N THR A 28 0.37 -14.18 -24.12
CA THR A 28 0.93 -12.84 -24.27
C THR A 28 0.97 -12.23 -22.86
N ARG A 29 2.15 -12.28 -22.25
CA ARG A 29 2.45 -11.48 -21.06
C ARG A 29 2.31 -10.04 -21.48
N THR A 30 1.19 -9.41 -21.10
CA THR A 30 1.09 -7.96 -21.08
C THR A 30 2.25 -7.45 -20.23
N PRO A 31 3.08 -6.53 -20.72
CA PRO A 31 4.13 -5.94 -19.90
C PRO A 31 3.42 -5.24 -18.74
N LYS A 32 3.79 -5.62 -17.51
CA LYS A 32 3.43 -4.84 -16.32
C LYS A 32 3.99 -3.45 -16.57
N THR A 33 3.11 -2.49 -16.85
CA THR A 33 3.45 -1.08 -16.85
C THR A 33 3.99 -0.77 -15.46
N SER A 34 5.30 -0.70 -15.34
CA SER A 34 5.96 -0.10 -14.19
C SER A 34 5.44 1.32 -14.13
N LYS A 35 4.65 1.65 -13.09
CA LYS A 35 4.24 3.02 -12.83
C LYS A 35 5.51 3.84 -12.80
N ALA A 36 5.65 4.75 -13.76
CA ALA A 36 6.77 5.67 -13.80
C ALA A 36 6.82 6.39 -12.45
N LYS A 37 7.99 6.39 -11.79
CA LYS A 37 8.16 7.11 -10.53
C LYS A 37 7.96 8.58 -10.82
N PRO A 38 7.19 9.31 -10.02
CA PRO A 38 7.01 10.73 -10.21
C PRO A 38 8.36 11.44 -10.11
N VAL A 39 8.66 12.18 -11.15
CA VAL A 39 9.86 13.00 -11.30
C VAL A 39 9.43 14.45 -11.14
N ASP A 40 10.27 15.25 -10.52
CA ASP A 40 10.03 16.69 -10.47
C ASP A 40 10.23 17.35 -11.86
N GLU A 41 9.92 18.65 -11.98
CA GLU A 41 10.03 19.42 -13.20
C GLU A 41 11.47 19.43 -13.78
N TYR A 42 12.47 19.12 -12.96
CA TYR A 42 13.90 19.05 -13.33
C TYR A 42 14.40 17.61 -13.56
N GLY A 43 13.52 16.61 -13.57
CA GLY A 43 13.90 15.20 -13.83
C GLY A 43 14.47 14.47 -12.62
N HIS A 44 14.41 15.06 -11.41
CA HIS A 44 14.86 14.40 -10.19
C HIS A 44 13.75 13.56 -9.54
N LEU A 45 14.12 12.40 -9.03
CA LEU A 45 13.19 11.58 -8.23
C LEU A 45 12.89 12.28 -6.91
N GLN A 46 11.60 12.48 -6.61
CA GLN A 46 11.22 13.02 -5.31
C GLN A 46 11.70 12.13 -4.16
N PRO A 47 12.18 12.72 -3.05
CA PRO A 47 12.59 11.96 -1.88
C PRO A 47 11.45 11.10 -1.33
N GLN A 48 11.63 9.78 -1.39
CA GLN A 48 10.63 8.80 -0.98
C GLN A 48 11.29 7.58 -0.32
N ALA A 49 10.55 6.85 0.49
CA ALA A 49 11.01 5.62 1.13
C ALA A 49 9.83 4.65 1.32
N PRO A 50 9.18 4.17 0.23
CA PRO A 50 7.95 3.38 0.34
C PRO A 50 8.13 2.09 1.13
N GLU A 51 9.28 1.44 1.05
CA GLU A 51 9.57 0.23 1.81
C GLU A 51 9.57 0.47 3.33
N LEU A 52 10.08 1.63 3.77
CA LEU A 52 10.05 2.02 5.19
C LEU A 52 8.63 2.41 5.62
N GLU A 53 7.86 3.05 4.74
CA GLU A 53 6.46 3.38 4.99
C GLU A 53 5.64 2.10 5.22
N GLU A 54 5.80 1.10 4.34
CA GLU A 54 5.15 -0.20 4.49
C GLU A 54 5.55 -0.91 5.79
N ALA A 55 6.82 -0.90 6.14
CA ALA A 55 7.33 -1.51 7.36
C ALA A 55 6.77 -0.84 8.63
N VAL A 56 6.69 0.49 8.64
CA VAL A 56 6.12 1.25 9.76
C VAL A 56 4.63 0.97 9.90
N LEU A 57 3.86 1.01 8.82
CA LEU A 57 2.42 0.72 8.84
C LEU A 57 2.14 -0.71 9.30
N GLY A 58 2.93 -1.67 8.83
CA GLY A 58 2.82 -3.06 9.28
C GLY A 58 3.10 -3.21 10.77
N ALA A 59 4.16 -2.57 11.28
CA ALA A 59 4.51 -2.61 12.70
C ALA A 59 3.43 -2.00 13.58
N LEU A 60 2.81 -0.89 13.15
CA LEU A 60 1.69 -0.24 13.87
C LEU A 60 0.46 -1.14 14.03
N MET A 61 0.22 -2.06 13.08
CA MET A 61 -0.89 -3.00 13.14
C MET A 61 -0.59 -4.27 13.95
N ILE A 62 0.67 -4.51 14.30
CA ILE A 62 1.10 -5.68 15.08
C ILE A 62 1.36 -5.31 16.53
N GLU A 63 2.01 -4.17 16.78
CA GLU A 63 2.42 -3.75 18.12
C GLU A 63 1.52 -2.65 18.68
N LYS A 64 0.93 -2.91 19.84
CA LYS A 64 -0.02 -2.02 20.49
C LYS A 64 0.57 -0.67 20.89
N ASP A 65 1.84 -0.65 21.29
CA ASP A 65 2.49 0.56 21.79
C ASP A 65 3.26 1.32 20.70
N ALA A 66 3.36 0.75 19.50
CA ALA A 66 4.11 1.33 18.40
C ALA A 66 3.57 2.71 17.97
N TYR A 67 2.26 2.92 18.04
CA TYR A 67 1.65 4.20 17.68
C TYR A 67 2.14 5.35 18.56
N SER A 68 2.27 5.14 19.87
CA SER A 68 2.75 6.18 20.78
C SER A 68 4.16 6.67 20.45
N LEU A 69 5.02 5.78 19.96
CA LEU A 69 6.40 6.09 19.58
C LEU A 69 6.50 6.95 18.31
N VAL A 70 5.55 6.82 17.40
CA VAL A 70 5.63 7.49 16.09
C VAL A 70 4.62 8.64 15.93
N SER A 71 3.62 8.75 16.80
CA SER A 71 2.56 9.76 16.71
C SER A 71 3.05 11.21 16.80
N GLU A 72 4.16 11.44 17.48
CA GLU A 72 4.80 12.76 17.58
C GLU A 72 5.68 13.08 16.34
N ILE A 73 6.12 12.05 15.60
CA ILE A 73 7.06 12.18 14.49
C ILE A 73 6.33 12.22 13.16
N LEU A 74 5.30 11.38 12.99
CA LEU A 74 4.59 11.18 11.73
C LEU A 74 3.20 11.79 11.74
N ARG A 75 2.83 12.31 10.57
CA ARG A 75 1.47 12.73 10.22
C ARG A 75 1.03 11.98 8.97
N PRO A 76 -0.28 11.91 8.66
CA PRO A 76 -0.75 11.27 7.42
C PRO A 76 -0.04 11.80 6.17
N GLU A 77 0.22 13.12 6.10
CA GLU A 77 0.88 13.79 4.99
C GLU A 77 2.37 13.42 4.86
N SER A 78 2.97 12.87 5.91
CA SER A 78 4.38 12.44 5.90
C SER A 78 4.63 11.30 4.93
N PHE A 79 3.61 10.51 4.64
CA PHE A 79 3.68 9.38 3.71
C PHE A 79 3.63 9.86 2.25
N TYR A 80 4.41 9.20 1.42
CA TYR A 80 4.48 9.53 0.01
C TYR A 80 3.29 8.98 -0.78
N GLU A 81 2.92 7.72 -0.54
CA GLU A 81 1.82 7.08 -1.24
C GLU A 81 0.48 7.42 -0.60
N ARG A 82 -0.51 7.80 -1.42
CA ARG A 82 -1.86 8.13 -0.96
C ARG A 82 -2.49 7.01 -0.14
N ARG A 83 -2.31 5.76 -0.55
CA ARG A 83 -2.82 4.60 0.19
C ARG A 83 -2.23 4.50 1.60
N HIS A 84 -0.95 4.81 1.80
CA HIS A 84 -0.31 4.83 3.12
C HIS A 84 -0.87 5.96 3.99
N GLN A 85 -1.14 7.13 3.40
CA GLN A 85 -1.78 8.24 4.10
C GLN A 85 -3.15 7.84 4.64
N LEU A 86 -3.98 7.15 3.83
CA LEU A 86 -5.30 6.68 4.23
C LEU A 86 -5.22 5.65 5.36
N ILE A 87 -4.32 4.68 5.25
CA ILE A 87 -4.11 3.66 6.29
C ILE A 87 -3.65 4.31 7.59
N TYR A 88 -2.68 5.22 7.54
CA TYR A 88 -2.20 5.91 8.75
C TYR A 88 -3.29 6.82 9.36
N SER A 89 -4.11 7.48 8.55
CA SER A 89 -5.27 8.26 9.02
C SER A 89 -6.29 7.38 9.76
N ALA A 90 -6.56 6.18 9.23
CA ALA A 90 -7.43 5.20 9.91
C ALA A 90 -6.83 4.74 11.24
N ILE A 91 -5.53 4.43 11.27
CA ILE A 91 -4.80 4.06 12.51
C ILE A 91 -4.90 5.20 13.53
N THR A 92 -4.64 6.44 13.13
CA THR A 92 -4.75 7.62 13.99
C THR A 92 -6.16 7.77 14.56
N SER A 93 -7.19 7.59 13.75
CA SER A 93 -8.59 7.68 14.17
C SER A 93 -8.96 6.62 15.21
N LEU A 94 -8.46 5.38 15.04
CA LEU A 94 -8.65 4.30 16.01
C LEU A 94 -7.92 4.58 17.32
N ALA A 95 -6.67 5.01 17.25
CA ALA A 95 -5.86 5.34 18.42
C ALA A 95 -6.47 6.49 19.26
N LEU A 96 -6.98 7.56 18.60
CA LEU A 96 -7.65 8.66 19.29
C LEU A 96 -8.94 8.23 19.99
N ARG A 97 -9.62 7.20 19.46
CA ARG A 97 -10.81 6.59 20.08
C ARG A 97 -10.46 5.54 21.14
N GLN A 98 -9.18 5.31 21.40
CA GLN A 98 -8.68 4.27 22.31
C GLN A 98 -9.15 2.86 21.91
N GLN A 99 -9.33 2.65 20.60
CA GLN A 99 -9.69 1.35 20.05
C GLN A 99 -8.42 0.55 19.69
N PRO A 100 -8.46 -0.77 19.76
CA PRO A 100 -7.31 -1.59 19.36
C PRO A 100 -6.98 -1.36 17.89
N VAL A 101 -5.69 -1.18 17.61
CA VAL A 101 -5.17 -1.04 16.25
C VAL A 101 -4.67 -2.40 15.81
N ASP A 102 -5.37 -3.02 14.89
CA ASP A 102 -5.00 -4.28 14.24
C ASP A 102 -5.46 -4.30 12.77
N ILE A 103 -5.07 -5.33 12.04
CA ILE A 103 -5.40 -5.49 10.62
C ILE A 103 -6.91 -5.43 10.37
N LEU A 104 -7.70 -6.05 11.24
CA LEU A 104 -9.16 -6.15 11.08
C LEU A 104 -9.85 -4.82 11.38
N THR A 105 -9.45 -4.16 12.48
CA THR A 105 -10.02 -2.87 12.88
C THR A 105 -9.67 -1.77 11.89
N VAL A 106 -8.45 -1.75 11.36
CA VAL A 106 -8.03 -0.81 10.31
C VAL A 106 -8.81 -1.04 9.02
N ALA A 107 -8.97 -2.30 8.58
CA ALA A 107 -9.76 -2.63 7.40
C ALA A 107 -11.25 -2.22 7.57
N GLU A 108 -11.82 -2.44 8.75
CA GLU A 108 -13.21 -2.05 9.05
C GLU A 108 -13.37 -0.54 9.11
N GLN A 109 -12.41 0.19 9.69
CA GLN A 109 -12.41 1.65 9.71
C GLN A 109 -12.37 2.19 8.28
N LEU A 110 -11.47 1.68 7.42
CA LEU A 110 -11.38 2.08 6.00
C LEU A 110 -12.64 1.71 5.20
N ARG A 111 -13.30 0.60 5.56
CA ARG A 111 -14.59 0.23 4.94
C ARG A 111 -15.69 1.22 5.34
N SER A 112 -15.73 1.61 6.59
CA SER A 112 -16.73 2.56 7.11
C SER A 112 -16.60 3.97 6.50
N THR A 113 -15.36 4.39 6.17
CA THR A 113 -15.09 5.65 5.46
C THR A 113 -15.22 5.54 3.94
N GLY A 114 -15.37 4.33 3.40
CA GLY A 114 -15.44 4.09 1.96
C GLY A 114 -14.09 4.15 1.23
N GLU A 115 -12.97 4.21 1.96
CA GLU A 115 -11.62 4.40 1.44
C GLU A 115 -10.82 3.08 1.32
N LEU A 116 -11.46 1.94 1.57
CA LEU A 116 -10.78 0.63 1.60
C LEU A 116 -10.14 0.28 0.25
N GLU A 117 -10.83 0.54 -0.86
CA GLU A 117 -10.31 0.25 -2.21
C GLU A 117 -9.14 1.18 -2.57
N ASP A 118 -9.22 2.46 -2.21
CA ASP A 118 -8.16 3.44 -2.42
C ASP A 118 -6.91 3.13 -1.57
N ALA A 119 -7.10 2.53 -0.41
CA ALA A 119 -6.02 2.02 0.44
C ALA A 119 -5.35 0.74 -0.10
N GLY A 120 -5.86 0.16 -1.19
CA GLY A 120 -5.35 -1.06 -1.82
C GLY A 120 -6.09 -2.34 -1.45
N GLY A 121 -7.24 -2.22 -0.78
CA GLY A 121 -8.09 -3.34 -0.39
C GLY A 121 -7.56 -4.15 0.80
N PRO A 122 -8.35 -5.11 1.31
CA PRO A 122 -8.01 -5.88 2.50
C PRO A 122 -6.76 -6.76 2.29
N PHE A 123 -6.51 -7.19 1.07
CA PHE A 123 -5.32 -7.98 0.73
C PHE A 123 -4.03 -7.17 0.97
N TYR A 124 -4.01 -5.90 0.54
CA TYR A 124 -2.86 -5.04 0.72
C TYR A 124 -2.56 -4.77 2.20
N ILE A 125 -3.61 -4.50 3.01
CA ILE A 125 -3.48 -4.29 4.46
C ILE A 125 -2.89 -5.53 5.13
N THR A 126 -3.34 -6.72 4.75
CA THR A 126 -2.77 -7.98 5.27
C THR A 126 -1.32 -8.17 4.82
N GLN A 127 -0.99 -7.79 3.58
CA GLN A 127 0.39 -7.89 3.06
C GLN A 127 1.36 -6.99 3.84
N LEU A 128 0.93 -5.81 4.29
CA LEU A 128 1.77 -4.89 5.08
C LEU A 128 2.25 -5.54 6.38
N SER A 129 1.41 -6.32 7.04
CA SER A 129 1.80 -7.03 8.28
C SER A 129 2.92 -8.05 8.05
N GLY A 130 3.00 -8.63 6.87
CA GLY A 130 4.06 -9.57 6.48
C GLY A 130 5.40 -8.90 6.13
N LYS A 131 5.43 -7.58 5.95
CA LYS A 131 6.65 -6.83 5.59
C LYS A 131 7.43 -6.32 6.80
N VAL A 132 6.95 -6.57 7.99
CA VAL A 132 7.61 -6.14 9.24
C VAL A 132 8.84 -7.01 9.48
N ALA A 133 10.01 -6.48 9.22
CA ALA A 133 11.27 -7.18 9.53
C ALA A 133 11.64 -7.10 11.02
N SER A 134 11.36 -5.98 11.68
CA SER A 134 11.57 -5.75 13.11
C SER A 134 10.89 -4.44 13.52
N SER A 135 10.09 -4.50 14.56
CA SER A 135 9.50 -3.32 15.19
C SER A 135 10.49 -2.56 16.08
N ALA A 136 11.61 -3.17 16.44
CA ALA A 136 12.62 -2.58 17.33
C ALA A 136 13.19 -1.24 16.82
N HIS A 137 13.07 -0.94 15.53
CA HIS A 137 13.59 0.27 14.91
C HIS A 137 12.51 1.19 14.32
N ILE A 138 11.26 1.01 14.72
CA ILE A 138 10.13 1.76 14.15
C ILE A 138 10.32 3.28 14.26
N GLU A 139 10.82 3.77 15.40
CA GLU A 139 11.07 5.20 15.60
C GLU A 139 12.15 5.73 14.63
N TYR A 140 13.21 4.95 14.41
CA TYR A 140 14.24 5.33 13.44
C TYR A 140 13.70 5.37 12.00
N HIS A 141 12.87 4.39 11.62
CA HIS A 141 12.21 4.39 10.31
C HIS A 141 11.26 5.58 10.16
N ALA A 142 10.49 5.89 11.21
CA ALA A 142 9.61 7.06 11.24
C ALA A 142 10.37 8.38 11.03
N ARG A 143 11.54 8.53 11.64
CA ARG A 143 12.41 9.71 11.45
C ARG A 143 12.91 9.84 10.02
N ILE A 144 13.25 8.72 9.34
CA ILE A 144 13.64 8.75 7.94
C ILE A 144 12.47 9.19 7.05
N ILE A 145 11.26 8.68 7.31
CA ILE A 145 10.05 9.09 6.57
C ILE A 145 9.81 10.59 6.76
N ALA A 146 9.87 11.09 7.99
CA ALA A 146 9.71 12.52 8.30
C ALA A 146 10.78 13.38 7.60
N GLN A 147 12.04 12.91 7.54
CA GLN A 147 13.11 13.58 6.82
C GLN A 147 12.83 13.67 5.31
N LYS A 148 12.32 12.58 4.71
CA LYS A 148 11.93 12.57 3.29
C LYS A 148 10.75 13.48 3.01
N PHE A 149 9.77 13.53 3.92
CA PHE A 149 8.66 14.47 3.84
C PHE A 149 9.15 15.92 3.88
N LEU A 150 9.98 16.28 4.85
CA LEU A 150 10.55 17.63 4.96
C LEU A 150 11.31 18.03 3.68
N ALA A 151 12.08 17.12 3.10
CA ALA A 151 12.77 17.37 1.84
C ALA A 151 11.79 17.66 0.69
N ARG A 152 10.65 16.95 0.60
CA ARG A 152 9.60 17.22 -0.40
C ARG A 152 8.95 18.59 -0.19
N GLU A 153 8.64 18.93 1.06
CA GLU A 153 8.09 20.23 1.41
C GLU A 153 9.02 21.38 1.02
N LEU A 154 10.33 21.26 1.28
CA LEU A 154 11.32 22.25 0.88
C LEU A 154 11.42 22.39 -0.65
N ILE A 155 11.38 21.28 -1.39
CA ILE A 155 11.38 21.32 -2.87
C ILE A 155 10.14 22.07 -3.38
N THR A 156 8.97 21.73 -2.87
CA THR A 156 7.71 22.38 -3.25
C THR A 156 7.72 23.87 -2.91
N PHE A 157 8.20 24.22 -1.73
CA PHE A 157 8.30 25.60 -1.29
C PHE A 157 9.25 26.42 -2.16
N THR A 158 10.43 25.89 -2.49
CA THR A 158 11.40 26.58 -3.36
C THR A 158 10.88 26.74 -4.78
N SER A 159 10.19 25.75 -5.33
CA SER A 159 9.55 25.84 -6.65
C SER A 159 8.46 26.92 -6.69
N ASN A 160 7.65 27.01 -5.65
CA ASN A 160 6.63 28.04 -5.54
C ASN A 160 7.25 29.46 -5.48
N ILE A 161 8.33 29.66 -4.72
CA ILE A 161 9.07 30.92 -4.66
C ILE A 161 9.63 31.27 -6.04
N GLN A 162 10.25 30.31 -6.73
CA GLN A 162 10.82 30.53 -8.05
C GLN A 162 9.75 30.96 -9.05
N THR A 163 8.61 30.30 -9.07
CA THR A 163 7.47 30.65 -9.94
C THR A 163 6.96 32.06 -9.63
N CYS A 164 6.83 32.44 -8.36
CA CYS A 164 6.39 33.76 -7.94
C CYS A 164 7.36 34.84 -8.39
N LEU A 165 8.68 34.64 -8.24
CA LEU A 165 9.72 35.58 -8.65
C LEU A 165 9.78 35.77 -10.17
N LEU A 166 9.57 34.70 -10.96
CA LEU A 166 9.55 34.78 -12.41
C LEU A 166 8.32 35.56 -12.92
N TYR A 167 7.19 35.44 -12.23
CA TYR A 167 5.96 36.16 -12.60
C TYR A 167 6.00 37.65 -12.21
N THR A 168 6.70 38.03 -11.13
CA THR A 168 6.79 39.41 -10.63
C THR A 168 7.95 40.20 -11.23
N SER A 169 8.79 39.60 -12.08
CA SER A 169 9.87 40.31 -12.77
C SER A 169 9.25 41.26 -13.82
N PRO A 170 9.42 42.58 -13.67
CA PRO A 170 8.92 43.55 -14.67
C PRO A 170 9.57 43.28 -16.03
N SER A 171 8.75 43.26 -17.07
CA SER A 171 9.20 43.08 -18.44
C SER A 171 10.19 44.20 -18.81
N PRO A 172 11.37 43.89 -19.40
CA PRO A 172 12.35 44.92 -19.80
C PRO A 172 11.90 45.79 -20.98
N ARG A 173 10.63 45.81 -21.31
CA ARG A 173 10.07 46.58 -22.45
C ARG A 173 9.30 47.83 -22.07
N ASP A 174 9.25 48.21 -20.78
CA ASP A 174 8.62 49.46 -20.33
C ASP A 174 9.70 50.50 -20.03
N THR A 175 10.43 50.86 -21.06
CA THR A 175 11.23 52.12 -21.14
C THR A 175 11.02 52.77 -22.47
#